data_f0b3b5786bdb0950a357dad059a31e91
#
_entry.id   f0b3b5786bdb0950a357dad059a31e91
#
_cell.length_a   1.000
_cell.length_b   1.000
_cell.length_c   1.000
_cell.angle_alpha   90.00
_cell.angle_beta   90.00
_cell.angle_gamma   90.00
#
_symmetry.space_group_name_H-M   'P 1'
#
loop_
_entity.id
_entity.type
_entity.pdbx_description
1 polymer ?
#
loop_
_entity_poly.entity_id
_entity_poly.type
_entity_poly.pdbx_seq_one_letter_code
_entity_poly.pdbx_strand_id
1 'polypeptide(L)'
;IVLWLAGGNLKYFFYSSLILLISAPFVISFLKPYQKLRILTFFDPDKDPLGAGYQIIQSKIAVGSGGIFGKGFLKGTQGYLEFLPEKHTDFIFTLYSEEFGFIGSIFLLLVYVVLIFRILRIGSISRSFFGKFFCYGFGSAIFIYIVVNMSMVLGLLPIVGSPLPIMSYGGSSMLATMIG
;
A
#
# COMPACT_ATOMS: atom_id res chain seq x y z
N ILE A 1 -11.12 8.82 8.09
CA ILE A 1 -10.83 9.68 6.93
C ILE A 1 -12.15 10.19 6.31
N VAL A 2 -13.06 9.30 5.84
CA VAL A 2 -14.33 9.69 5.18
C VAL A 2 -15.16 10.67 6.02
N LEU A 3 -15.36 10.38 7.31
CA LEU A 3 -16.11 11.25 8.23
C LEU A 3 -15.46 12.62 8.41
N TRP A 4 -14.14 12.70 8.36
CA TRP A 4 -13.42 13.97 8.42
C TRP A 4 -13.58 14.79 7.12
N LEU A 5 -13.43 14.14 5.96
CA LEU A 5 -13.68 14.76 4.65
C LEU A 5 -15.12 15.24 4.49
N ALA A 6 -16.06 14.59 5.19
CA ALA A 6 -17.47 14.97 5.23
C ALA A 6 -17.77 16.13 6.20
N GLY A 7 -16.77 16.70 6.87
CA GLY A 7 -16.94 17.79 7.85
C GLY A 7 -17.13 17.32 9.29
N GLY A 8 -16.81 16.07 9.60
CA GLY A 8 -16.86 15.53 10.96
C GLY A 8 -15.83 16.16 11.89
N ASN A 9 -16.19 16.26 13.18
CA ASN A 9 -15.35 16.89 14.19
C ASN A 9 -14.08 16.06 14.45
N LEU A 10 -12.90 16.66 14.37
CA LEU A 10 -11.59 16.01 14.55
C LEU A 10 -11.45 15.30 15.91
N LYS A 11 -12.21 15.73 16.92
CA LYS A 11 -12.23 15.13 18.26
C LYS A 11 -12.63 13.65 18.23
N TYR A 12 -13.63 13.28 17.40
CA TYR A 12 -14.06 11.88 17.30
C TYR A 12 -12.99 10.99 16.67
N PHE A 13 -12.21 11.53 15.73
CA PHE A 13 -11.07 10.82 15.14
C PHE A 13 -9.98 10.59 16.18
N PHE A 14 -9.68 11.59 17.00
CA PHE A 14 -8.69 11.47 18.07
C PHE A 14 -9.11 10.44 19.13
N TYR A 15 -10.37 10.47 19.59
CA TYR A 15 -10.88 9.48 20.54
C TYR A 15 -10.89 8.06 19.97
N SER A 16 -11.29 7.87 18.72
CA SER A 16 -11.27 6.55 18.09
C SER A 16 -9.85 6.01 17.93
N SER A 17 -8.89 6.87 17.57
CA SER A 17 -7.47 6.51 17.49
C SER A 17 -6.89 6.13 18.86
N LEU A 18 -7.26 6.87 19.91
CA LEU A 18 -6.83 6.57 21.29
C LEU A 18 -7.37 5.23 21.78
N ILE A 19 -8.65 4.94 21.50
CA ILE A 19 -9.28 3.66 21.83
C ILE A 19 -8.58 2.50 21.11
N LEU A 20 -8.29 2.67 19.81
CA LEU A 20 -7.54 1.68 19.01
C LEU A 20 -6.15 1.42 19.59
N LEU A 21 -5.46 2.45 20.03
CA LEU A 21 -4.11 2.35 20.58
C LEU A 21 -4.11 1.64 21.94
N ILE A 22 -5.09 1.92 22.79
CA ILE A 22 -5.27 1.24 24.09
C ILE A 22 -5.70 -0.22 23.91
N SER A 23 -6.51 -0.53 22.89
CA SER A 23 -6.97 -1.89 22.59
C SER A 23 -5.91 -2.75 21.88
N ALA A 24 -4.85 -2.15 21.31
CA ALA A 24 -3.83 -2.84 20.54
C ALA A 24 -3.21 -4.07 21.26
N PRO A 25 -2.75 -3.98 22.53
CA PRO A 25 -2.17 -5.13 23.23
C PRO A 25 -3.18 -6.28 23.42
N PHE A 26 -4.44 -5.95 23.63
CA PHE A 26 -5.51 -6.94 23.74
C PHE A 26 -5.78 -7.62 22.39
N VAL A 27 -5.84 -6.85 21.30
CA VAL A 27 -6.01 -7.40 19.94
C VAL A 27 -4.86 -8.31 19.56
N ILE A 28 -3.61 -7.97 19.91
CA ILE A 28 -2.42 -8.81 19.63
C ILE A 28 -2.54 -10.18 20.28
N SER A 29 -3.17 -10.31 21.45
CA SER A 29 -3.36 -11.61 22.12
C SER A 29 -4.27 -12.56 21.35
N PHE A 30 -5.25 -12.03 20.61
CA PHE A 30 -6.21 -12.80 19.79
C PHE A 30 -5.72 -13.11 18.37
N LEU A 31 -4.57 -12.57 17.95
CA LEU A 31 -4.02 -12.85 16.63
C LEU A 31 -3.64 -14.34 16.47
N LYS A 32 -3.92 -14.86 15.29
CA LYS A 32 -3.51 -16.20 14.90
C LYS A 32 -1.97 -16.32 14.84
N PRO A 33 -1.41 -17.52 15.03
CA PRO A 33 0.05 -17.71 15.04
C PRO A 33 0.77 -17.13 13.83
N TYR A 34 0.21 -17.28 12.62
CA TYR A 34 0.80 -16.76 11.39
C TYR A 34 0.81 -15.21 11.34
N GLN A 35 -0.17 -14.56 11.97
CA GLN A 35 -0.23 -13.08 12.04
C GLN A 35 0.82 -12.55 13.03
N LYS A 36 0.98 -13.23 14.18
CA LYS A 36 2.04 -12.93 15.14
C LYS A 36 3.42 -13.10 14.50
N LEU A 37 3.62 -14.18 13.74
CA LEU A 37 4.87 -14.41 13.02
C LEU A 37 5.19 -13.25 12.07
N ARG A 38 4.23 -12.77 11.28
CA ARG A 38 4.44 -11.62 10.37
C ARG A 38 4.86 -10.35 11.10
N ILE A 39 4.28 -10.09 12.28
CA ILE A 39 4.66 -8.94 13.10
C ILE A 39 6.08 -9.13 13.66
N LEU A 40 6.41 -10.32 14.15
CA LEU A 40 7.76 -10.62 14.66
C LEU A 40 8.82 -10.54 13.56
N THR A 41 8.53 -11.08 12.38
CA THR A 41 9.42 -11.02 11.21
C THR A 41 9.64 -9.58 10.72
N PHE A 42 8.69 -8.69 10.93
CA PHE A 42 8.87 -7.28 10.62
C PHE A 42 9.95 -6.61 11.49
N PHE A 43 9.99 -6.94 12.80
CA PHE A 43 11.02 -6.42 13.70
C PHE A 43 12.36 -7.13 13.57
N ASP A 44 12.36 -8.40 13.17
CA ASP A 44 13.53 -9.24 13.03
C ASP A 44 13.38 -10.14 11.78
N PRO A 45 13.72 -9.60 10.58
CA PRO A 45 13.58 -10.34 9.32
C PRO A 45 14.41 -11.62 9.26
N ASP A 46 15.50 -11.70 10.03
CA ASP A 46 16.40 -12.85 10.04
C ASP A 46 15.77 -14.11 10.65
N LYS A 47 14.65 -13.96 11.39
CA LYS A 47 13.89 -15.09 11.95
C LYS A 47 13.10 -15.90 10.91
N ASP A 48 12.86 -15.33 9.73
CA ASP A 48 12.18 -16.01 8.63
C ASP A 48 12.92 -15.80 7.31
N PRO A 49 14.11 -16.40 7.16
CA PRO A 49 14.99 -16.17 6.02
C PRO A 49 14.50 -16.78 4.70
N LEU A 50 13.41 -17.55 4.70
CA LEU A 50 12.81 -18.18 3.52
C LEU A 50 11.38 -17.70 3.22
N GLY A 51 10.79 -16.92 4.13
CA GLY A 51 9.41 -16.43 4.00
C GLY A 51 9.31 -14.91 3.90
N ALA A 52 8.48 -14.33 4.78
CA ALA A 52 8.19 -12.89 4.77
C ALA A 52 9.44 -12.01 4.99
N GLY A 53 10.40 -12.46 5.81
CA GLY A 53 11.65 -11.74 6.04
C GLY A 53 12.48 -11.60 4.76
N TYR A 54 12.61 -12.69 4.02
CA TYR A 54 13.30 -12.69 2.72
C TYR A 54 12.67 -11.68 1.75
N GLN A 55 11.36 -11.68 1.63
CA GLN A 55 10.64 -10.76 0.74
C GLN A 55 10.88 -9.28 1.10
N ILE A 56 10.90 -8.93 2.40
CA ILE A 56 11.20 -7.57 2.87
C ILE A 56 12.63 -7.17 2.49
N ILE A 57 13.60 -8.05 2.74
CA ILE A 57 15.02 -7.77 2.43
C ILE A 57 15.20 -7.60 0.93
N GLN A 58 14.68 -8.50 0.11
CA GLN A 58 14.78 -8.44 -1.34
C GLN A 58 14.08 -7.22 -1.94
N SER A 59 12.92 -6.84 -1.41
CA SER A 59 12.22 -5.63 -1.86
C SER A 59 13.03 -4.37 -1.57
N LYS A 60 13.64 -4.25 -0.38
CA LYS A 60 14.51 -3.13 -0.04
C LYS A 60 15.76 -3.06 -0.93
N ILE A 61 16.38 -4.22 -1.21
CA ILE A 61 17.52 -4.31 -2.12
C ILE A 61 17.13 -3.85 -3.53
N ALA A 62 15.99 -4.33 -4.03
CA ALA A 62 15.48 -3.95 -5.35
C ALA A 62 15.25 -2.45 -5.48
N VAL A 63 14.47 -1.87 -4.54
CA VAL A 63 14.20 -0.42 -4.51
C VAL A 63 15.49 0.39 -4.40
N GLY A 64 16.41 -0.02 -3.50
CA GLY A 64 17.70 0.65 -3.34
C GLY A 64 18.61 0.54 -4.58
N SER A 65 18.56 -0.59 -5.29
CA SER A 65 19.36 -0.83 -6.49
C SER A 65 18.89 -0.03 -7.71
N GLY A 66 17.63 0.44 -7.72
CA GLY A 66 17.09 1.30 -8.78
C GLY A 66 17.75 2.69 -8.82
N GLY A 67 18.28 3.19 -7.70
CA GLY A 67 18.91 4.52 -7.65
C GLY A 67 17.97 5.64 -8.09
N ILE A 68 18.53 6.71 -8.68
CA ILE A 68 17.76 7.89 -9.11
C ILE A 68 17.03 7.63 -10.44
N PHE A 69 17.70 7.05 -11.42
CA PHE A 69 17.21 6.89 -12.80
C PHE A 69 16.70 5.50 -13.13
N GLY A 70 16.86 4.53 -12.25
CA GLY A 70 16.53 3.12 -12.50
C GLY A 70 17.60 2.39 -13.33
N LYS A 71 17.43 1.06 -13.39
CA LYS A 71 18.29 0.18 -14.22
C LYS A 71 17.90 0.16 -15.69
N GLY A 72 16.70 0.67 -16.02
CA GLY A 72 16.08 0.63 -17.34
C GLY A 72 15.01 -0.47 -17.45
N PHE A 73 14.10 -0.27 -18.39
CA PHE A 73 12.98 -1.17 -18.64
C PHE A 73 13.46 -2.59 -18.95
N LEU A 74 12.88 -3.59 -18.28
CA LEU A 74 13.24 -5.01 -18.34
C LEU A 74 14.70 -5.35 -17.94
N LYS A 75 15.42 -4.44 -17.30
CA LYS A 75 16.80 -4.69 -16.81
C LYS A 75 16.84 -4.88 -15.29
N GLY A 76 15.71 -4.99 -14.64
CA GLY A 76 15.60 -5.28 -13.22
C GLY A 76 16.08 -6.70 -12.90
N THR A 77 17.07 -6.83 -12.04
CA THR A 77 17.66 -8.14 -11.69
C THR A 77 16.76 -8.95 -10.78
N GLN A 78 16.04 -8.30 -9.85
CA GLN A 78 15.18 -8.98 -8.88
C GLN A 78 13.91 -9.54 -9.52
N GLY A 79 13.38 -8.84 -10.54
CA GLY A 79 12.25 -9.32 -11.33
C GLY A 79 12.60 -10.51 -12.23
N TYR A 80 13.77 -10.48 -12.86
CA TYR A 80 14.21 -11.49 -13.81
C TYR A 80 14.63 -12.81 -13.14
N LEU A 81 15.29 -12.73 -11.98
CA LEU A 81 15.81 -13.89 -11.26
C LEU A 81 14.77 -14.54 -10.33
N GLU A 82 13.51 -14.10 -10.37
CA GLU A 82 12.38 -14.67 -9.60
C GLU A 82 12.59 -14.73 -8.08
N PHE A 83 13.39 -13.82 -7.53
CA PHE A 83 13.62 -13.76 -6.09
C PHE A 83 12.37 -13.39 -5.27
N LEU A 84 11.35 -12.77 -5.92
CA LEU A 84 10.10 -12.38 -5.29
C LEU A 84 8.94 -13.21 -5.84
N PRO A 85 8.37 -14.16 -5.08
CA PRO A 85 7.28 -15.02 -5.54
C PRO A 85 6.03 -14.24 -5.96
N GLU A 86 5.67 -13.18 -5.22
CA GLU A 86 4.48 -12.34 -5.44
C GLU A 86 4.81 -11.03 -6.19
N LYS A 87 5.77 -11.07 -7.10
CA LYS A 87 6.29 -9.88 -7.81
C LYS A 87 5.24 -9.15 -8.64
N HIS A 88 4.25 -9.86 -9.20
CA HIS A 88 3.22 -9.28 -10.07
C HIS A 88 2.00 -8.75 -9.32
N THR A 89 1.85 -9.10 -8.06
CA THR A 89 0.72 -8.71 -7.22
C THR A 89 1.14 -7.66 -6.20
N ASP A 90 1.65 -8.07 -5.07
CA ASP A 90 1.88 -7.20 -3.92
C ASP A 90 3.17 -6.40 -4.03
N PHE A 91 4.18 -6.91 -4.75
CA PHE A 91 5.50 -6.30 -4.91
C PHE A 91 5.74 -5.66 -6.29
N ILE A 92 4.67 -5.35 -7.03
CA ILE A 92 4.78 -4.71 -8.36
C ILE A 92 5.52 -3.36 -8.28
N PHE A 93 5.32 -2.60 -7.20
CA PHE A 93 6.02 -1.33 -6.96
C PHE A 93 7.53 -1.53 -6.80
N THR A 94 7.97 -2.66 -6.25
CA THR A 94 9.39 -3.01 -6.13
C THR A 94 10.05 -3.11 -7.50
N LEU A 95 9.43 -3.85 -8.43
CA LEU A 95 9.93 -3.98 -9.80
C LEU A 95 9.94 -2.65 -10.52
N TYR A 96 8.85 -1.90 -10.39
CA TYR A 96 8.73 -0.59 -11.00
C TYR A 96 9.83 0.37 -10.51
N SER A 97 10.10 0.40 -9.21
CA SER A 97 11.15 1.25 -8.63
C SER A 97 12.56 0.78 -8.97
N GLU A 98 12.80 -0.52 -9.18
CA GLU A 98 14.08 -1.02 -9.68
C GLU A 98 14.35 -0.59 -11.13
N GLU A 99 13.33 -0.64 -12.00
CA GLU A 99 13.45 -0.31 -13.42
C GLU A 99 13.50 1.19 -13.70
N PHE A 100 12.62 1.98 -13.06
CA PHE A 100 12.46 3.41 -13.31
C PHE A 100 13.09 4.31 -12.25
N GLY A 101 13.57 3.74 -11.16
CA GLY A 101 14.26 4.44 -10.09
C GLY A 101 13.34 5.37 -9.28
N PHE A 102 14.00 6.30 -8.58
CA PHE A 102 13.32 7.28 -7.73
C PHE A 102 12.44 8.25 -8.52
N ILE A 103 12.91 8.71 -9.69
CA ILE A 103 12.15 9.61 -10.55
C ILE A 103 10.87 8.95 -11.04
N GLY A 104 10.95 7.70 -11.50
CA GLY A 104 9.77 6.95 -11.91
C GLY A 104 8.79 6.73 -10.75
N SER A 105 9.30 6.42 -9.56
CA SER A 105 8.49 6.24 -8.36
C SER A 105 7.73 7.52 -7.97
N ILE A 106 8.39 8.69 -8.05
CA ILE A 106 7.73 9.99 -7.84
C ILE A 106 6.68 10.24 -8.91
N PHE A 107 6.97 9.96 -10.18
CA PHE A 107 6.01 10.13 -11.26
C PHE A 107 4.74 9.28 -11.03
N LEU A 108 4.91 8.02 -10.64
CA LEU A 108 3.78 7.14 -10.31
C LEU A 108 2.97 7.69 -9.13
N LEU A 109 3.63 8.17 -8.08
CA LEU A 109 2.96 8.81 -6.94
C LEU A 109 2.15 10.03 -7.36
N LEU A 110 2.70 10.89 -8.22
CA LEU A 110 1.99 12.06 -8.76
C LEU A 110 0.73 11.65 -9.53
N VAL A 111 0.80 10.60 -10.35
CA VAL A 111 -0.37 10.06 -11.05
C VAL A 111 -1.46 9.64 -10.06
N TYR A 112 -1.10 8.93 -9.00
CA TYR A 112 -2.06 8.55 -7.95
C TYR A 112 -2.63 9.74 -7.19
N VAL A 113 -1.82 10.75 -6.88
CA VAL A 113 -2.28 11.98 -6.23
C VAL A 113 -3.29 12.71 -7.12
N VAL A 114 -3.02 12.82 -8.42
CA VAL A 114 -3.95 13.44 -9.38
C VAL A 114 -5.26 12.65 -9.44
N LEU A 115 -5.19 11.32 -9.49
CA LEU A 115 -6.36 10.45 -9.52
C LEU A 115 -7.22 10.64 -8.26
N ILE A 116 -6.63 10.58 -7.08
CA ILE A 116 -7.32 10.79 -5.80
C ILE A 116 -7.95 12.19 -5.76
N PHE A 117 -7.19 13.21 -6.14
CA PHE A 117 -7.67 14.59 -6.18
C PHE A 117 -8.88 14.75 -7.10
N ARG A 118 -8.87 14.10 -8.27
CA ARG A 118 -10.00 14.10 -9.21
C ARG A 118 -11.23 13.44 -8.60
N ILE A 119 -11.09 12.28 -7.95
CA ILE A 119 -12.20 11.59 -7.28
C ILE A 119 -12.80 12.48 -6.18
N LEU A 120 -11.96 13.06 -5.33
CA LEU A 120 -12.42 13.94 -4.25
C LEU A 120 -13.11 15.22 -4.80
N ARG A 121 -12.61 15.78 -5.90
CA ARG A 121 -13.21 16.93 -6.56
C ARG A 121 -14.58 16.59 -7.14
N ILE A 122 -14.75 15.43 -7.79
CA ILE A 122 -16.05 14.96 -8.27
C ILE A 122 -17.03 14.83 -7.10
N GLY A 123 -16.60 14.24 -6.00
CA GLY A 123 -17.39 14.14 -4.78
C GLY A 123 -17.82 15.49 -4.21
N SER A 124 -16.93 16.50 -4.22
CA SER A 124 -17.23 17.83 -3.69
C SER A 124 -18.26 18.60 -4.52
N ILE A 125 -18.32 18.34 -5.83
CA ILE A 125 -19.26 19.01 -6.76
C ILE A 125 -20.59 18.26 -6.82
N SER A 126 -20.64 17.00 -6.40
CA SER A 126 -21.85 16.17 -6.43
C SER A 126 -22.97 16.79 -5.59
N ARG A 127 -24.16 16.90 -6.19
CA ARG A 127 -25.40 17.35 -5.51
C ARG A 127 -26.02 16.27 -4.63
N SER A 128 -25.72 15.01 -4.90
CA SER A 128 -26.21 13.86 -4.14
C SER A 128 -25.33 13.57 -2.94
N PHE A 129 -25.91 13.47 -1.76
CA PHE A 129 -25.20 13.03 -0.56
C PHE A 129 -24.55 11.65 -0.76
N PHE A 130 -25.26 10.72 -1.39
CA PHE A 130 -24.73 9.40 -1.70
C PHE A 130 -23.47 9.48 -2.57
N GLY A 131 -23.53 10.20 -3.70
CA GLY A 131 -22.38 10.36 -4.60
C GLY A 131 -21.17 11.00 -3.91
N LYS A 132 -21.43 12.02 -3.05
CA LYS A 132 -20.38 12.67 -2.28
C LYS A 132 -19.67 11.70 -1.33
N PHE A 133 -20.42 10.96 -0.51
CA PHE A 133 -19.86 10.00 0.43
C PHE A 133 -19.19 8.81 -0.27
N PHE A 134 -19.76 8.37 -1.38
CA PHE A 134 -19.18 7.32 -2.21
C PHE A 134 -17.79 7.72 -2.74
N CYS A 135 -17.67 8.89 -3.37
CA CYS A 135 -16.37 9.37 -3.86
C CYS A 135 -15.34 9.56 -2.74
N TYR A 136 -15.76 10.07 -1.58
CA TYR A 136 -14.86 10.21 -0.43
C TYR A 136 -14.42 8.86 0.13
N GLY A 137 -15.33 7.88 0.19
CA GLY A 137 -15.03 6.51 0.59
C GLY A 137 -14.05 5.83 -0.36
N PHE A 138 -14.36 5.91 -1.65
CA PHE A 138 -13.56 5.30 -2.69
C PHE A 138 -12.15 5.93 -2.80
N GLY A 139 -12.05 7.25 -2.81
CA GLY A 139 -10.76 7.94 -2.81
C GLY A 139 -9.93 7.64 -1.56
N SER A 140 -10.57 7.54 -0.39
CA SER A 140 -9.90 7.16 0.85
C SER A 140 -9.40 5.71 0.82
N ALA A 141 -10.18 4.80 0.24
CA ALA A 141 -9.77 3.40 0.09
C ALA A 141 -8.55 3.28 -0.82
N ILE A 142 -8.56 3.90 -2.00
CA ILE A 142 -7.41 3.94 -2.91
C ILE A 142 -6.17 4.50 -2.20
N PHE A 143 -6.32 5.62 -1.48
CA PHE A 143 -5.22 6.22 -0.73
C PHE A 143 -4.62 5.24 0.29
N ILE A 144 -5.45 4.56 1.07
CA ILE A 144 -4.99 3.59 2.08
C ILE A 144 -4.26 2.43 1.41
N TYR A 145 -4.80 1.86 0.31
CA TYR A 145 -4.15 0.78 -0.42
C TYR A 145 -2.76 1.18 -0.92
N ILE A 146 -2.61 2.38 -1.49
CA ILE A 146 -1.32 2.88 -1.97
C ILE A 146 -0.33 3.03 -0.81
N VAL A 147 -0.75 3.70 0.28
CA VAL A 147 0.11 3.92 1.45
C VAL A 147 0.55 2.60 2.07
N VAL A 148 -0.38 1.66 2.25
CA VAL A 148 -0.06 0.35 2.85
C VAL A 148 0.88 -0.45 1.94
N ASN A 149 0.60 -0.53 0.62
CA ASN A 149 1.46 -1.26 -0.31
C ASN A 149 2.88 -0.68 -0.37
N MET A 150 3.00 0.63 -0.57
CA MET A 150 4.32 1.27 -0.64
C MET A 150 5.09 1.18 0.68
N SER A 151 4.41 1.36 1.81
CA SER A 151 5.04 1.20 3.13
C SER A 151 5.51 -0.22 3.38
N MET A 152 4.75 -1.23 2.93
CA MET A 152 5.12 -2.64 3.00
C MET A 152 6.37 -2.93 2.16
N VAL A 153 6.42 -2.45 0.92
CA VAL A 153 7.57 -2.63 0.01
C VAL A 153 8.83 -1.95 0.54
N LEU A 154 8.69 -0.76 1.13
CA LEU A 154 9.79 -0.05 1.78
C LEU A 154 10.19 -0.66 3.15
N GLY A 155 9.45 -1.65 3.62
CA GLY A 155 9.68 -2.29 4.92
C GLY A 155 9.39 -1.37 6.10
N LEU A 156 8.42 -0.47 5.97
CA LEU A 156 7.88 0.38 7.03
C LEU A 156 6.66 -0.25 7.71
N LEU A 157 6.05 -1.25 7.06
CA LEU A 157 4.93 -2.03 7.58
C LEU A 157 5.18 -3.52 7.35
N PRO A 158 4.60 -4.41 8.19
CA PRO A 158 4.66 -5.85 7.94
C PRO A 158 3.93 -6.20 6.65
N ILE A 159 4.30 -7.35 6.05
CA ILE A 159 3.68 -7.83 4.82
C ILE A 159 2.21 -8.20 5.10
N VAL A 160 1.30 -7.44 4.54
CA VAL A 160 -0.15 -7.65 4.65
C VAL A 160 -0.72 -8.35 3.41
N GLY A 161 -0.02 -8.24 2.27
CA GLY A 161 -0.51 -8.74 0.99
C GLY A 161 -1.60 -7.84 0.42
N SER A 162 -1.31 -6.54 0.26
CA SER A 162 -2.23 -5.58 -0.33
C SER A 162 -1.77 -5.20 -1.74
N PRO A 163 -2.57 -5.51 -2.78
CA PRO A 163 -2.23 -5.15 -4.15
C PRO A 163 -2.28 -3.64 -4.36
N LEU A 164 -1.41 -3.13 -5.23
CA LEU A 164 -1.43 -1.72 -5.64
C LEU A 164 -2.60 -1.49 -6.61
N PRO A 165 -3.52 -0.55 -6.33
CA PRO A 165 -4.69 -0.31 -7.19
C PRO A 165 -4.29 -0.03 -8.65
N ILE A 166 -5.03 -0.61 -9.60
CA ILE A 166 -4.88 -0.44 -11.06
C ILE A 166 -3.59 -1.07 -11.63
N MET A 167 -2.51 -1.13 -10.89
CA MET A 167 -1.20 -1.58 -11.38
C MET A 167 -0.92 -3.06 -11.10
N SER A 168 -1.40 -3.58 -9.96
CA SER A 168 -1.19 -4.99 -9.59
C SER A 168 -2.00 -5.94 -10.45
N TYR A 169 -1.39 -7.07 -10.79
CA TYR A 169 -2.09 -8.17 -11.43
C TYR A 169 -3.08 -8.81 -10.45
N GLY A 170 -4.36 -8.57 -10.71
CA GLY A 170 -5.45 -9.11 -9.89
C GLY A 170 -6.78 -8.76 -10.55
N GLY A 171 -7.39 -9.72 -11.28
CA GLY A 171 -8.61 -9.48 -12.04
C GLY A 171 -9.75 -8.92 -11.18
N SER A 172 -9.94 -9.43 -9.97
CA SER A 172 -11.00 -8.97 -9.05
C SER A 172 -10.74 -7.58 -8.49
N SER A 173 -9.50 -7.28 -8.09
CA SER A 173 -9.15 -5.96 -7.54
C SER A 173 -9.19 -4.87 -8.61
N MET A 174 -8.74 -5.19 -9.82
CA MET A 174 -8.80 -4.30 -10.98
C MET A 174 -10.24 -4.01 -11.40
N LEU A 175 -11.09 -5.02 -11.50
CA LEU A 175 -12.51 -4.85 -11.80
C LEU A 175 -13.21 -3.99 -10.72
N ALA A 176 -12.97 -4.26 -9.44
CA ALA A 176 -13.55 -3.49 -8.36
C ALA A 176 -13.14 -2.00 -8.40
N THR A 177 -11.88 -1.71 -8.76
CA THR A 177 -11.41 -0.32 -8.90
C THR A 177 -11.86 0.38 -10.18
N MET A 178 -12.18 -0.37 -11.25
CA MET A 178 -12.67 0.19 -12.52
C MET A 178 -14.17 0.45 -12.52
N ILE A 179 -14.95 -0.31 -11.73
CA ILE A 179 -16.42 -0.16 -11.63
C ILE A 179 -16.80 0.93 -10.61
N GLY A 180 -15.98 1.16 -9.57
CA GLY A 180 -16.18 2.21 -8.56
C GLY A 180 -15.84 3.58 -9.09
#